data_2f43fd8e01cad0be32d80a7d00b46625
#
_entry.id   2f43fd8e01cad0be32d80a7d00b46625
#
_cell.length_a   1.000
_cell.length_b   1.000
_cell.length_c   1.000
_cell.angle_alpha   90.00
_cell.angle_beta   90.00
_cell.angle_gamma   90.00
#
_symmetry.space_group_name_H-M   'P 1'
#
loop_
_entity.id
_entity.type
_entity.pdbx_description
1 polymer ?
#
loop_
_entity_poly.entity_id
_entity_poly.type
_entity_poly.pdbx_seq_one_letter_code
_entity_poly.pdbx_strand_id
1 'polypeptide(L)'
;MNRQLAQMLKGGVIMDVTTPEQARIAEAAGACAVMALERIPADIRAAGGVSRMSDPKMIRGIQEAVTIPVMAKCRIGHFAEAQILEAIEIDYIDESEVLSPADDIYHIDKRKFKVPFVCGAKDLGEALRRINEGATMIRTKGEPGTGDIIQAVRHMRLMQSEIRRLVSLNDDELYEAAKQLRVPFELVQYVHENGKLPVVNFAAGGVATPADAALMMQLGAEGVFVGSGIFKSGNPEKRAQAIVKAVTNYNNPAVLASLSEDLGEAMVGINESEIQLLMAERGK
;
A
#
# COMPACT_ATOMS: atom_id res chain seq x y z
N MET A 1 10.73 -3.21 -17.43
CA MET A 1 9.46 -2.57 -17.84
C MET A 1 8.54 -2.33 -16.62
N ASN A 2 8.23 -3.35 -15.82
CA ASN A 2 7.26 -3.22 -14.71
C ASN A 2 7.66 -2.25 -13.58
N ARG A 3 8.97 -2.12 -13.26
CA ARG A 3 9.44 -1.15 -12.25
C ARG A 3 9.20 0.30 -12.68
N GLN A 4 9.28 0.60 -13.96
CA GLN A 4 9.05 1.95 -14.49
C GLN A 4 7.58 2.35 -14.37
N LEU A 5 6.63 1.42 -14.57
CA LEU A 5 5.21 1.69 -14.39
C LEU A 5 4.89 2.09 -12.95
N ALA A 6 5.44 1.39 -11.96
CA ALA A 6 5.26 1.73 -10.55
C ALA A 6 5.87 3.10 -10.18
N GLN A 7 7.01 3.47 -10.79
CA GLN A 7 7.64 4.79 -10.59
C GLN A 7 6.75 5.96 -11.05
N MET A 8 5.87 5.74 -12.03
CA MET A 8 4.94 6.77 -12.51
C MET A 8 3.88 7.15 -11.46
N LEU A 9 3.65 6.31 -10.45
CA LEU A 9 2.70 6.55 -9.37
C LEU A 9 3.31 7.34 -8.19
N LYS A 10 4.63 7.55 -8.20
CA LYS A 10 5.35 8.26 -7.13
C LYS A 10 4.77 9.67 -6.91
N GLY A 11 4.55 10.00 -5.64
CA GLY A 11 3.96 11.27 -5.23
C GLY A 11 2.43 11.29 -5.33
N GLY A 12 1.81 10.16 -5.67
CA GLY A 12 0.37 10.04 -5.82
C GLY A 12 -0.36 9.41 -4.64
N VAL A 13 -1.68 9.36 -4.77
CA VAL A 13 -2.60 8.71 -3.84
C VAL A 13 -3.36 7.61 -4.58
N ILE A 14 -3.36 6.42 -4.01
CA ILE A 14 -4.13 5.27 -4.49
C ILE A 14 -5.31 5.08 -3.54
N MET A 15 -6.53 5.05 -4.08
CA MET A 15 -7.75 4.99 -3.28
C MET A 15 -8.49 3.68 -3.47
N ASP A 16 -8.92 3.05 -2.37
CA ASP A 16 -9.79 1.89 -2.39
C ASP A 16 -11.20 2.31 -2.79
N VAL A 17 -11.79 1.62 -3.76
CA VAL A 17 -13.13 1.88 -4.28
C VAL A 17 -13.91 0.58 -4.44
N THR A 18 -15.22 0.63 -4.19
CA THR A 18 -16.11 -0.53 -4.25
C THR A 18 -17.16 -0.44 -5.36
N THR A 19 -17.28 0.73 -5.99
CA THR A 19 -18.25 0.96 -7.06
C THR A 19 -17.63 1.83 -8.17
N PRO A 20 -18.17 1.77 -9.40
CA PRO A 20 -17.78 2.69 -10.47
C PRO A 20 -17.91 4.17 -10.09
N GLU A 21 -18.92 4.53 -9.30
CA GLU A 21 -19.15 5.89 -8.83
C GLU A 21 -18.01 6.36 -7.91
N GLN A 22 -17.63 5.54 -6.92
CA GLN A 22 -16.50 5.83 -6.04
C GLN A 22 -15.19 5.97 -6.84
N ALA A 23 -15.00 5.16 -7.88
CA ALA A 23 -13.83 5.25 -8.75
C ALA A 23 -13.79 6.59 -9.50
N ARG A 24 -14.91 7.09 -10.00
CA ARG A 24 -15.00 8.42 -10.63
C ARG A 24 -14.70 9.54 -9.64
N ILE A 25 -15.21 9.44 -8.41
CA ILE A 25 -14.91 10.40 -7.33
C ILE A 25 -13.41 10.43 -7.05
N ALA A 26 -12.77 9.26 -6.94
CA ALA A 26 -11.33 9.16 -6.72
C ALA A 26 -10.52 9.77 -7.87
N GLU A 27 -10.86 9.47 -9.13
CA GLU A 27 -10.22 10.03 -10.31
C GLU A 27 -10.40 11.56 -10.37
N ALA A 28 -11.61 12.07 -10.14
CA ALA A 28 -11.91 13.50 -10.10
C ALA A 28 -11.15 14.22 -8.99
N ALA A 29 -10.89 13.57 -7.87
CA ALA A 29 -10.08 14.11 -6.77
C ALA A 29 -8.58 14.17 -7.10
N GLY A 30 -8.13 13.49 -8.16
CA GLY A 30 -6.72 13.45 -8.57
C GLY A 30 -5.96 12.22 -8.08
N ALA A 31 -6.64 11.12 -7.73
CA ALA A 31 -5.97 9.85 -7.45
C ALA A 31 -5.15 9.40 -8.66
N CYS A 32 -3.96 8.83 -8.41
CA CYS A 32 -3.10 8.31 -9.47
C CYS A 32 -3.47 6.89 -9.90
N ALA A 33 -4.22 6.16 -9.07
CA ALA A 33 -4.77 4.85 -9.32
C ALA A 33 -5.91 4.56 -8.33
N VAL A 34 -6.71 3.55 -8.61
CA VAL A 34 -7.71 3.02 -7.67
C VAL A 34 -7.45 1.54 -7.39
N MET A 35 -7.81 1.10 -6.19
CA MET A 35 -7.83 -0.30 -5.80
C MET A 35 -9.28 -0.79 -5.79
N ALA A 36 -9.62 -1.70 -6.69
CA ALA A 36 -10.95 -2.26 -6.81
C ALA A 36 -11.16 -3.37 -5.77
N LEU A 37 -12.15 -3.20 -4.92
CA LEU A 37 -12.52 -4.13 -3.83
C LEU A 37 -14.03 -4.26 -3.73
N GLU A 38 -14.56 -5.45 -3.45
CA GLU A 38 -15.97 -5.61 -3.08
C GLU A 38 -16.25 -5.03 -1.70
N ARG A 39 -15.27 -5.11 -0.81
CA ARG A 39 -15.34 -4.57 0.55
C ARG A 39 -14.03 -3.88 0.90
N ILE A 40 -14.13 -2.67 1.43
CA ILE A 40 -12.97 -1.97 1.98
C ILE A 40 -12.47 -2.65 3.26
N PRO A 41 -11.21 -2.42 3.67
CA PRO A 41 -10.63 -3.11 4.83
C PRO A 41 -11.45 -3.05 6.12
N ALA A 42 -12.11 -1.93 6.41
CA ALA A 42 -12.98 -1.81 7.60
C ALA A 42 -14.17 -2.79 7.55
N ASP A 43 -14.78 -2.97 6.38
CA ASP A 43 -15.89 -3.90 6.20
C ASP A 43 -15.40 -5.36 6.22
N ILE A 44 -14.19 -5.63 5.73
CA ILE A 44 -13.56 -6.95 5.84
C ILE A 44 -13.36 -7.33 7.33
N ARG A 45 -12.88 -6.39 8.15
CA ARG A 45 -12.73 -6.62 9.60
C ARG A 45 -14.07 -6.88 10.27
N ALA A 46 -15.08 -6.07 9.97
CA ALA A 46 -16.41 -6.20 10.56
C ALA A 46 -17.11 -7.50 10.19
N ALA A 47 -16.96 -7.96 8.95
CA ALA A 47 -17.56 -9.20 8.47
C ALA A 47 -16.90 -10.45 9.02
N GLY A 48 -15.59 -10.42 9.27
CA GLY A 48 -14.80 -11.59 9.66
C GLY A 48 -14.76 -12.67 8.56
N GLY A 49 -14.37 -13.87 8.95
CA GLY A 49 -14.32 -15.03 8.06
C GLY A 49 -13.19 -14.96 7.03
N VAL A 50 -13.32 -15.70 5.93
CA VAL A 50 -12.33 -15.79 4.86
C VAL A 50 -12.60 -14.73 3.80
N SER A 51 -11.67 -13.78 3.66
CA SER A 51 -11.67 -12.76 2.60
C SER A 51 -10.93 -13.25 1.37
N ARG A 52 -11.56 -13.16 0.22
CA ARG A 52 -11.05 -13.65 -1.07
C ARG A 52 -10.94 -12.52 -2.11
N MET A 53 -10.34 -12.83 -3.26
CA MET A 53 -10.34 -11.97 -4.44
C MET A 53 -11.78 -11.51 -4.78
N SER A 54 -11.93 -10.26 -5.19
CA SER A 54 -13.20 -9.69 -5.62
C SER A 54 -13.67 -10.24 -6.97
N ASP A 55 -14.97 -10.17 -7.23
CA ASP A 55 -15.59 -10.62 -8.48
C ASP A 55 -14.98 -9.89 -9.70
N PRO A 56 -14.47 -10.62 -10.72
CA PRO A 56 -13.93 -10.03 -11.93
C PRO A 56 -14.90 -9.10 -12.68
N LYS A 57 -16.21 -9.37 -12.62
CA LYS A 57 -17.22 -8.51 -13.25
C LYS A 57 -17.28 -7.14 -12.57
N MET A 58 -17.22 -7.12 -11.24
CA MET A 58 -17.17 -5.87 -10.48
C MET A 58 -15.90 -5.07 -10.80
N ILE A 59 -14.74 -5.75 -10.87
CA ILE A 59 -13.47 -5.12 -11.22
C ILE A 59 -13.54 -4.51 -12.62
N ARG A 60 -14.06 -5.23 -13.61
CA ARG A 60 -14.26 -4.69 -14.97
C ARG A 60 -15.15 -3.46 -15.00
N GLY A 61 -16.23 -3.44 -14.21
CA GLY A 61 -17.08 -2.24 -14.10
C GLY A 61 -16.33 -1.02 -13.59
N ILE A 62 -15.36 -1.20 -12.71
CA ILE A 62 -14.48 -0.12 -12.26
C ILE A 62 -13.46 0.25 -13.35
N GLN A 63 -12.85 -0.72 -14.04
CA GLN A 63 -11.95 -0.46 -15.17
C GLN A 63 -12.61 0.36 -16.28
N GLU A 64 -13.87 0.09 -16.58
CA GLU A 64 -14.66 0.83 -17.57
C GLU A 64 -15.05 2.26 -17.13
N ALA A 65 -15.04 2.52 -15.82
CA ALA A 65 -15.49 3.78 -15.25
C ALA A 65 -14.42 4.87 -15.19
N VAL A 66 -13.14 4.52 -15.25
CA VAL A 66 -12.00 5.44 -15.05
C VAL A 66 -10.93 5.25 -16.11
N THR A 67 -10.08 6.28 -16.27
CA THR A 67 -8.94 6.27 -17.19
C THR A 67 -7.61 6.04 -16.47
N ILE A 68 -7.58 6.19 -15.15
CA ILE A 68 -6.41 5.91 -14.32
C ILE A 68 -6.25 4.40 -14.08
N PRO A 69 -5.04 3.92 -13.75
CA PRO A 69 -4.79 2.51 -13.49
C PRO A 69 -5.70 1.94 -12.41
N VAL A 70 -6.11 0.69 -12.59
CA VAL A 70 -6.91 -0.09 -11.65
C VAL A 70 -6.07 -1.23 -11.09
N MET A 71 -6.01 -1.31 -9.78
CA MET A 71 -5.38 -2.39 -9.03
C MET A 71 -6.44 -3.34 -8.46
N ALA A 72 -6.08 -4.59 -8.23
CA ALA A 72 -6.90 -5.54 -7.49
C ALA A 72 -6.03 -6.41 -6.58
N LYS A 73 -6.64 -6.97 -5.55
CA LYS A 73 -5.96 -7.81 -4.56
C LYS A 73 -6.16 -9.30 -4.84
N CYS A 74 -5.07 -10.07 -4.69
CA CYS A 74 -5.13 -11.52 -4.54
C CYS A 74 -4.65 -11.92 -3.14
N ARG A 75 -5.01 -13.11 -2.70
CA ARG A 75 -4.54 -13.68 -1.44
C ARG A 75 -3.06 -14.04 -1.52
N ILE A 76 -2.36 -13.93 -0.41
CA ILE A 76 -0.96 -14.33 -0.32
C ILE A 76 -0.82 -15.80 -0.74
N GLY A 77 0.09 -16.08 -1.68
CA GLY A 77 0.38 -17.40 -2.22
C GLY A 77 -0.64 -17.92 -3.26
N HIS A 78 -1.74 -17.21 -3.48
CA HIS A 78 -2.79 -17.69 -4.39
C HIS A 78 -2.52 -17.30 -5.84
N PHE A 79 -1.59 -17.99 -6.49
CA PHE A 79 -1.21 -17.70 -7.87
C PHE A 79 -2.36 -17.84 -8.89
N ALA A 80 -3.36 -18.71 -8.63
CA ALA A 80 -4.52 -18.83 -9.52
C ALA A 80 -5.42 -17.57 -9.49
N GLU A 81 -5.61 -16.92 -8.32
CA GLU A 81 -6.27 -15.61 -8.27
C GLU A 81 -5.49 -14.56 -9.07
N ALA A 82 -4.16 -14.54 -8.96
CA ALA A 82 -3.33 -13.65 -9.75
C ALA A 82 -3.45 -13.91 -11.26
N GLN A 83 -3.53 -15.17 -11.70
CA GLN A 83 -3.76 -15.54 -13.08
C GLN A 83 -5.12 -15.04 -13.60
N ILE A 84 -6.18 -15.12 -12.78
CA ILE A 84 -7.49 -14.58 -13.12
C ILE A 84 -7.43 -13.06 -13.29
N LEU A 85 -6.76 -12.36 -12.38
CA LEU A 85 -6.60 -10.90 -12.45
C LEU A 85 -5.78 -10.48 -13.69
N GLU A 86 -4.70 -11.19 -14.00
CA GLU A 86 -3.93 -10.93 -15.23
C GLU A 86 -4.78 -11.18 -16.49
N ALA A 87 -5.65 -12.20 -16.48
CA ALA A 87 -6.53 -12.52 -17.60
C ALA A 87 -7.60 -11.45 -17.88
N ILE A 88 -7.98 -10.66 -16.88
CA ILE A 88 -8.86 -9.51 -17.04
C ILE A 88 -8.12 -8.19 -17.28
N GLU A 89 -6.83 -8.29 -17.58
CA GLU A 89 -5.97 -7.15 -17.91
C GLU A 89 -5.89 -6.09 -16.81
N ILE A 90 -5.83 -6.53 -15.54
CA ILE A 90 -5.61 -5.61 -14.41
C ILE A 90 -4.26 -4.91 -14.55
N ASP A 91 -4.16 -3.63 -14.17
CA ASP A 91 -2.93 -2.86 -14.31
C ASP A 91 -1.88 -3.22 -13.24
N TYR A 92 -2.31 -3.54 -12.02
CA TYR A 92 -1.45 -3.98 -10.90
C TYR A 92 -2.17 -5.00 -10.04
N ILE A 93 -1.42 -5.95 -9.50
CA ILE A 93 -1.92 -6.92 -8.50
C ILE A 93 -1.27 -6.63 -7.16
N ASP A 94 -2.07 -6.48 -6.11
CA ASP A 94 -1.61 -6.45 -4.73
C ASP A 94 -1.77 -7.84 -4.11
N GLU A 95 -0.66 -8.55 -3.92
CA GLU A 95 -0.62 -9.78 -3.12
C GLU A 95 -0.71 -9.38 -1.65
N SER A 96 -1.91 -9.47 -1.09
CA SER A 96 -2.28 -8.66 0.07
C SER A 96 -2.62 -9.47 1.31
N GLU A 97 -2.04 -9.04 2.42
CA GLU A 97 -2.38 -9.49 3.78
C GLU A 97 -3.78 -9.03 4.25
N VAL A 98 -4.40 -8.09 3.56
CA VAL A 98 -5.79 -7.65 3.83
C VAL A 98 -6.77 -8.79 3.59
N LEU A 99 -6.52 -9.60 2.57
CA LEU A 99 -7.27 -10.84 2.32
C LEU A 99 -6.71 -11.97 3.19
N SER A 100 -7.52 -13.03 3.36
CA SER A 100 -7.07 -14.22 4.09
C SER A 100 -5.99 -14.94 3.29
N PRO A 101 -4.81 -15.26 3.87
CA PRO A 101 -3.78 -15.99 3.16
C PRO A 101 -4.27 -17.34 2.62
N ALA A 102 -3.80 -17.72 1.45
CA ALA A 102 -4.03 -19.05 0.88
C ALA A 102 -2.83 -19.98 1.14
N ASP A 103 -1.67 -19.39 1.39
CA ASP A 103 -0.44 -20.12 1.73
C ASP A 103 0.23 -19.38 2.89
N ASP A 104 0.70 -20.11 3.88
CA ASP A 104 1.36 -19.58 5.08
C ASP A 104 2.89 -19.62 4.99
N ILE A 105 3.44 -20.22 3.92
CA ILE A 105 4.87 -20.40 3.69
C ILE A 105 5.32 -19.65 2.43
N TYR A 106 4.61 -19.86 1.31
CA TYR A 106 5.06 -19.39 0.00
C TYR A 106 4.26 -18.19 -0.50
N HIS A 107 4.99 -17.18 -0.96
CA HIS A 107 4.45 -16.09 -1.77
C HIS A 107 4.47 -16.45 -3.26
N ILE A 108 3.72 -15.71 -4.06
CA ILE A 108 3.66 -15.89 -5.50
C ILE A 108 5.04 -15.56 -6.12
N ASP A 109 5.53 -16.39 -7.03
CA ASP A 109 6.65 -16.04 -7.93
C ASP A 109 6.15 -15.05 -8.99
N LYS A 110 6.33 -13.77 -8.70
CA LYS A 110 5.82 -12.65 -9.50
C LYS A 110 6.52 -12.49 -10.84
N ARG A 111 7.70 -13.11 -10.99
CA ARG A 111 8.46 -13.10 -12.25
C ARG A 111 7.78 -13.90 -13.36
N LYS A 112 6.82 -14.76 -13.01
CA LYS A 112 6.01 -15.53 -13.98
C LYS A 112 4.86 -14.73 -14.60
N PHE A 113 4.62 -13.51 -14.12
CA PHE A 113 3.54 -12.64 -14.56
C PHE A 113 4.07 -11.44 -15.33
N LYS A 114 3.27 -10.93 -16.26
CA LYS A 114 3.55 -9.69 -16.99
C LYS A 114 3.11 -8.45 -16.21
N VAL A 115 2.04 -8.60 -15.42
CA VAL A 115 1.48 -7.54 -14.60
C VAL A 115 2.40 -7.22 -13.40
N PRO A 116 2.60 -5.94 -13.04
CA PRO A 116 3.37 -5.55 -11.86
C PRO A 116 2.65 -5.89 -10.56
N PHE A 117 3.43 -6.23 -9.52
CA PHE A 117 2.92 -6.59 -8.19
C PHE A 117 3.28 -5.56 -7.13
N VAL A 118 2.33 -5.32 -6.26
CA VAL A 118 2.47 -4.57 -5.01
C VAL A 118 2.46 -5.56 -3.84
N CYS A 119 3.33 -5.35 -2.84
CA CYS A 119 3.34 -6.13 -1.61
C CYS A 119 3.51 -5.23 -0.39
N GLY A 120 2.89 -5.64 0.73
CA GLY A 120 3.11 -5.05 2.04
C GLY A 120 4.40 -5.55 2.70
N ALA A 121 5.06 -4.68 3.46
CA ALA A 121 6.19 -5.03 4.30
C ALA A 121 6.19 -4.20 5.60
N LYS A 122 6.64 -4.82 6.69
CA LYS A 122 6.80 -4.16 7.99
C LYS A 122 8.21 -3.64 8.23
N ASP A 123 9.19 -4.28 7.59
CA ASP A 123 10.61 -4.04 7.77
C ASP A 123 11.38 -4.21 6.45
N LEU A 124 12.66 -3.86 6.47
CA LEU A 124 13.52 -3.94 5.28
C LEU A 124 13.71 -5.38 4.78
N GLY A 125 13.88 -6.33 5.68
CA GLY A 125 14.07 -7.73 5.29
C GLY A 125 12.85 -8.28 4.55
N GLU A 126 11.66 -8.01 5.06
CA GLU A 126 10.40 -8.40 4.40
C GLU A 126 10.25 -7.72 3.03
N ALA A 127 10.54 -6.41 2.94
CA ALA A 127 10.50 -5.67 1.68
C ALA A 127 11.45 -6.27 0.64
N LEU A 128 12.69 -6.54 1.02
CA LEU A 128 13.69 -7.08 0.11
C LEU A 128 13.35 -8.52 -0.33
N ARG A 129 12.74 -9.33 0.55
CA ARG A 129 12.24 -10.65 0.14
C ARG A 129 11.14 -10.55 -0.91
N ARG A 130 10.17 -9.66 -0.73
CA ARG A 130 9.09 -9.41 -1.74
C ARG A 130 9.66 -8.90 -3.06
N ILE A 131 10.65 -8.01 -3.00
CA ILE A 131 11.34 -7.51 -4.20
C ILE A 131 12.11 -8.64 -4.89
N ASN A 132 12.75 -9.52 -4.15
CA ASN A 132 13.43 -10.69 -4.70
C ASN A 132 12.47 -11.64 -5.43
N GLU A 133 11.23 -11.75 -4.98
CA GLU A 133 10.17 -12.52 -5.63
C GLU A 133 9.57 -11.82 -6.85
N GLY A 134 9.94 -10.57 -7.11
CA GLY A 134 9.51 -9.79 -8.27
C GLY A 134 8.52 -8.67 -7.99
N ALA A 135 8.26 -8.30 -6.73
CA ALA A 135 7.46 -7.12 -6.41
C ALA A 135 8.10 -5.86 -6.99
N THR A 136 7.29 -4.97 -7.55
CA THR A 136 7.71 -3.73 -8.21
C THR A 136 7.28 -2.47 -7.43
N MET A 137 6.49 -2.66 -6.39
CA MET A 137 6.11 -1.64 -5.41
C MET A 137 6.01 -2.28 -4.03
N ILE A 138 6.49 -1.57 -3.03
CA ILE A 138 6.31 -1.91 -1.61
C ILE A 138 5.40 -0.86 -0.98
N ARG A 139 4.60 -1.29 -0.03
CA ARG A 139 3.86 -0.42 0.88
C ARG A 139 4.02 -0.88 2.32
N THR A 140 3.83 0.03 3.27
CA THR A 140 3.71 -0.41 4.66
C THR A 140 2.48 -1.32 4.80
N LYS A 141 2.56 -2.33 5.67
CA LYS A 141 1.37 -3.11 6.01
C LYS A 141 0.39 -2.27 6.82
N GLY A 142 0.87 -1.57 7.85
CA GLY A 142 -0.01 -0.85 8.76
C GLY A 142 -1.05 -1.80 9.38
N GLU A 143 -2.19 -1.26 9.78
CA GLU A 143 -3.39 -2.03 10.10
C GLU A 143 -4.58 -1.47 9.31
N PRO A 144 -4.83 -1.98 8.11
CA PRO A 144 -5.86 -1.49 7.20
C PRO A 144 -7.25 -1.54 7.83
N GLY A 145 -8.06 -0.53 7.56
CA GLY A 145 -9.45 -0.45 8.02
C GLY A 145 -9.63 0.03 9.47
N THR A 146 -8.54 0.38 10.16
CA THR A 146 -8.61 0.90 11.53
C THR A 146 -8.78 2.41 11.60
N GLY A 147 -8.31 3.16 10.60
CA GLY A 147 -8.23 4.61 10.66
C GLY A 147 -7.21 5.13 11.68
N ASP A 148 -6.39 4.23 12.26
CA ASP A 148 -5.28 4.52 13.16
C ASP A 148 -3.96 4.31 12.42
N ILE A 149 -3.18 5.37 12.31
CA ILE A 149 -1.94 5.38 11.52
C ILE A 149 -0.73 4.81 12.25
N ILE A 150 -0.86 4.51 13.54
CA ILE A 150 0.29 4.19 14.41
C ILE A 150 1.15 3.04 13.87
N GLN A 151 0.54 1.99 13.34
CA GLN A 151 1.28 0.84 12.80
C GLN A 151 2.01 1.19 11.49
N ALA A 152 1.39 1.96 10.61
CA ALA A 152 2.04 2.44 9.39
C ALA A 152 3.25 3.33 9.71
N VAL A 153 3.14 4.19 10.72
CA VAL A 153 4.24 5.04 11.21
C VAL A 153 5.38 4.17 11.75
N ARG A 154 5.08 3.16 12.57
CA ARG A 154 6.09 2.21 13.08
C ARG A 154 6.83 1.51 11.95
N HIS A 155 6.10 0.97 10.97
CA HIS A 155 6.70 0.27 9.83
C HIS A 155 7.57 1.19 8.97
N MET A 156 7.10 2.41 8.66
CA MET A 156 7.89 3.36 7.89
C MET A 156 9.15 3.79 8.63
N ARG A 157 9.04 4.10 9.93
CA ARG A 157 10.21 4.47 10.75
C ARG A 157 11.22 3.33 10.86
N LEU A 158 10.75 2.10 11.03
CA LEU A 158 11.62 0.91 11.07
C LEU A 158 12.35 0.75 9.73
N MET A 159 11.62 0.76 8.62
CA MET A 159 12.18 0.69 7.27
C MET A 159 13.29 1.72 7.05
N GLN A 160 13.00 2.99 7.35
CA GLN A 160 13.97 4.07 7.18
C GLN A 160 15.19 3.95 8.10
N SER A 161 15.00 3.45 9.33
CA SER A 161 16.11 3.22 10.26
C SER A 161 17.03 2.08 9.80
N GLU A 162 16.45 1.00 9.29
CA GLU A 162 17.20 -0.14 8.77
C GLU A 162 17.95 0.21 7.48
N ILE A 163 17.36 1.02 6.59
CA ILE A 163 18.05 1.56 5.42
C ILE A 163 19.27 2.39 5.85
N ARG A 164 19.09 3.33 6.79
CA ARG A 164 20.21 4.14 7.31
C ARG A 164 21.30 3.29 7.95
N ARG A 165 20.92 2.23 8.67
CA ARG A 165 21.88 1.28 9.23
C ARG A 165 22.70 0.63 8.12
N LEU A 166 22.08 0.11 7.05
CA LEU A 166 22.82 -0.50 5.94
C LEU A 166 23.80 0.49 5.29
N VAL A 167 23.37 1.74 5.08
CA VAL A 167 24.25 2.79 4.50
C VAL A 167 25.47 3.05 5.37
N SER A 168 25.39 2.87 6.69
CA SER A 168 26.49 3.13 7.63
C SER A 168 27.46 1.96 7.82
N LEU A 169 27.17 0.78 7.27
CA LEU A 169 28.03 -0.41 7.38
C LEU A 169 29.26 -0.31 6.48
N ASN A 170 30.32 -1.03 6.84
CA ASN A 170 31.43 -1.29 5.93
C ASN A 170 31.08 -2.43 4.96
N ASP A 171 31.78 -2.50 3.83
CA ASP A 171 31.48 -3.47 2.76
C ASP A 171 31.51 -4.94 3.24
N ASP A 172 32.43 -5.29 4.13
CA ASP A 172 32.56 -6.64 4.70
C ASP A 172 31.42 -7.00 5.66
N GLU A 173 30.79 -6.01 6.29
CA GLU A 173 29.65 -6.19 7.18
C GLU A 173 28.33 -6.49 6.41
N LEU A 174 28.28 -6.16 5.11
CA LEU A 174 27.08 -6.38 4.28
C LEU A 174 26.73 -7.87 4.11
N TYR A 175 27.73 -8.76 4.15
CA TYR A 175 27.49 -10.21 4.07
C TYR A 175 26.69 -10.71 5.28
N GLU A 176 27.05 -10.26 6.48
CA GLU A 176 26.31 -10.63 7.68
C GLU A 176 24.92 -9.96 7.71
N ALA A 177 24.81 -8.71 7.25
CA ALA A 177 23.53 -8.03 7.11
C ALA A 177 22.58 -8.79 6.17
N ALA A 178 23.06 -9.27 5.03
CA ALA A 178 22.27 -10.08 4.09
C ALA A 178 21.75 -11.38 4.73
N LYS A 179 22.60 -12.05 5.50
CA LYS A 179 22.24 -13.25 6.24
C LYS A 179 21.18 -12.97 7.32
N GLN A 180 21.35 -11.91 8.10
CA GLN A 180 20.40 -11.50 9.15
C GLN A 180 19.03 -11.13 8.56
N LEU A 181 19.02 -10.39 7.44
CA LEU A 181 17.80 -10.00 6.73
C LEU A 181 17.20 -11.17 5.92
N ARG A 182 17.95 -12.27 5.72
CA ARG A 182 17.55 -13.42 4.91
C ARG A 182 17.21 -13.05 3.47
N VAL A 183 18.09 -12.29 2.84
CA VAL A 183 17.92 -11.78 1.48
C VAL A 183 19.21 -11.93 0.66
N PRO A 184 19.14 -11.91 -0.69
CA PRO A 184 20.32 -11.90 -1.53
C PRO A 184 21.24 -10.70 -1.25
N PHE A 185 22.53 -10.94 -1.32
CA PHE A 185 23.57 -9.91 -1.08
C PHE A 185 23.40 -8.70 -1.98
N GLU A 186 23.07 -8.90 -3.25
CA GLU A 186 22.92 -7.86 -4.25
C GLU A 186 21.84 -6.82 -3.88
N LEU A 187 20.79 -7.23 -3.17
CA LEU A 187 19.75 -6.32 -2.70
C LEU A 187 20.24 -5.48 -1.51
N VAL A 188 21.03 -6.08 -0.61
CA VAL A 188 21.63 -5.35 0.51
C VAL A 188 22.64 -4.35 -0.01
N GLN A 189 23.51 -4.75 -0.94
CA GLN A 189 24.46 -3.89 -1.61
C GLN A 189 23.77 -2.72 -2.31
N TYR A 190 22.68 -2.98 -3.04
CA TYR A 190 21.90 -1.91 -3.69
C TYR A 190 21.42 -0.86 -2.67
N VAL A 191 20.85 -1.30 -1.54
CA VAL A 191 20.36 -0.38 -0.51
C VAL A 191 21.50 0.39 0.15
N HIS A 192 22.63 -0.28 0.42
CA HIS A 192 23.82 0.35 0.96
C HIS A 192 24.34 1.49 0.05
N GLU A 193 24.45 1.22 -1.25
CA GLU A 193 24.99 2.18 -2.23
C GLU A 193 24.02 3.32 -2.55
N ASN A 194 22.70 3.06 -2.53
CA ASN A 194 21.69 4.01 -2.99
C ASN A 194 20.87 4.67 -1.87
N GLY A 195 20.93 4.16 -0.64
CA GLY A 195 20.18 4.69 0.51
C GLY A 195 18.67 4.59 0.37
N LYS A 196 18.17 3.67 -0.47
CA LYS A 196 16.73 3.48 -0.74
C LYS A 196 16.45 2.08 -1.30
N LEU A 197 15.17 1.68 -1.28
CA LEU A 197 14.73 0.47 -1.97
C LEU A 197 14.88 0.59 -3.50
N PRO A 198 15.09 -0.53 -4.22
CA PRO A 198 15.11 -0.54 -5.69
C PRO A 198 13.75 -0.33 -6.35
N VAL A 199 12.69 -0.19 -5.58
CA VAL A 199 11.30 0.07 -5.99
C VAL A 199 10.68 1.15 -5.13
N VAL A 200 9.57 1.75 -5.57
CA VAL A 200 8.85 2.75 -4.77
C VAL A 200 8.28 2.14 -3.49
N ASN A 201 8.25 2.92 -2.42
CA ASN A 201 7.73 2.55 -1.11
C ASN A 201 6.62 3.50 -0.68
N PHE A 202 5.39 3.02 -0.66
CA PHE A 202 4.22 3.80 -0.28
C PHE A 202 3.83 3.54 1.18
N ALA A 203 3.10 4.49 1.77
CA ALA A 203 2.46 4.27 3.06
C ALA A 203 1.05 3.70 2.85
N ALA A 204 0.67 2.74 3.68
CA ALA A 204 -0.67 2.15 3.72
C ALA A 204 -1.02 1.73 5.14
N GLY A 205 -2.32 1.68 5.41
CA GLY A 205 -2.88 1.19 6.67
C GLY A 205 -3.13 2.30 7.70
N GLY A 206 -4.36 2.78 7.76
CA GLY A 206 -4.81 3.72 8.78
C GLY A 206 -4.81 5.20 8.41
N VAL A 207 -4.47 5.57 7.18
CA VAL A 207 -4.57 6.97 6.71
C VAL A 207 -6.03 7.40 6.64
N ALA A 208 -6.40 8.43 7.41
CA ALA A 208 -7.77 8.93 7.49
C ALA A 208 -7.89 10.45 7.28
N THR A 209 -6.79 11.19 7.37
CA THR A 209 -6.79 12.66 7.29
C THR A 209 -5.66 13.18 6.39
N PRO A 210 -5.76 14.44 5.91
CA PRO A 210 -4.65 15.10 5.22
C PRO A 210 -3.37 15.14 6.06
N ALA A 211 -3.48 15.33 7.37
CA ALA A 211 -2.34 15.35 8.28
C ALA A 211 -1.64 13.99 8.35
N ASP A 212 -2.40 12.88 8.38
CA ASP A 212 -1.83 11.52 8.33
C ASP A 212 -1.01 11.30 7.05
N ALA A 213 -1.57 11.69 5.89
CA ALA A 213 -0.90 11.58 4.61
C ALA A 213 0.40 12.40 4.57
N ALA A 214 0.35 13.65 5.05
CA ALA A 214 1.52 14.51 5.14
C ALA A 214 2.59 13.94 6.08
N LEU A 215 2.19 13.39 7.24
CA LEU A 215 3.10 12.73 8.18
C LEU A 215 3.84 11.57 7.49
N MET A 216 3.14 10.72 6.79
CA MET A 216 3.77 9.58 6.11
C MET A 216 4.75 10.02 5.02
N MET A 217 4.41 11.06 4.25
CA MET A 217 5.31 11.63 3.25
C MET A 217 6.57 12.23 3.89
N GLN A 218 6.42 12.95 5.01
CA GLN A 218 7.58 13.50 5.76
C GLN A 218 8.45 12.41 6.38
N LEU A 219 7.88 11.25 6.71
CA LEU A 219 8.62 10.08 7.19
C LEU A 219 9.34 9.30 6.08
N GLY A 220 9.16 9.68 4.81
CA GLY A 220 9.88 9.10 3.68
C GLY A 220 9.04 8.20 2.78
N ALA A 221 7.72 8.18 2.93
CA ALA A 221 6.86 7.54 1.95
C ALA A 221 6.92 8.25 0.59
N GLU A 222 6.79 7.49 -0.48
CA GLU A 222 6.82 8.01 -1.86
C GLU A 222 5.42 8.14 -2.48
N GLY A 223 4.40 7.99 -1.67
CA GLY A 223 2.97 8.10 -1.96
C GLY A 223 2.18 7.41 -0.86
N VAL A 224 0.85 7.47 -0.96
CA VAL A 224 -0.02 6.86 0.05
C VAL A 224 -1.15 6.05 -0.58
N PHE A 225 -1.52 4.96 0.09
CA PHE A 225 -2.78 4.25 -0.10
C PHE A 225 -3.78 4.74 0.95
N VAL A 226 -4.99 5.02 0.53
CA VAL A 226 -6.10 5.35 1.43
C VAL A 226 -7.24 4.39 1.19
N GLY A 227 -7.51 3.56 2.19
CA GLY A 227 -8.59 2.58 2.13
C GLY A 227 -9.90 3.15 2.66
N SER A 228 -10.28 2.73 3.85
CA SER A 228 -11.56 3.11 4.47
C SER A 228 -11.67 4.60 4.80
N GLY A 229 -10.55 5.32 4.90
CA GLY A 229 -10.51 6.72 5.34
C GLY A 229 -11.25 7.72 4.45
N ILE A 230 -11.47 7.41 3.17
CA ILE A 230 -12.23 8.29 2.26
C ILE A 230 -13.73 8.05 2.40
N PHE A 231 -14.20 6.86 2.02
CA PHE A 231 -15.63 6.59 1.86
C PHE A 231 -16.36 6.26 3.18
N LYS A 232 -15.65 6.10 4.28
CA LYS A 232 -16.20 6.06 5.66
C LYS A 232 -16.20 7.42 6.36
N SER A 233 -15.85 8.50 5.66
CA SER A 233 -15.87 9.87 6.20
C SER A 233 -17.19 10.59 5.89
N GLY A 234 -17.41 11.72 6.57
CA GLY A 234 -18.63 12.52 6.39
C GLY A 234 -18.73 13.25 5.05
N ASN A 235 -17.59 13.54 4.39
CA ASN A 235 -17.54 14.17 3.07
C ASN A 235 -16.41 13.54 2.22
N PRO A 236 -16.67 12.39 1.56
CA PRO A 236 -15.65 11.66 0.82
C PRO A 236 -14.98 12.45 -0.30
N GLU A 237 -15.74 13.21 -1.09
CA GLU A 237 -15.20 13.98 -2.22
C GLU A 237 -14.21 15.05 -1.75
N LYS A 238 -14.61 15.87 -0.79
CA LYS A 238 -13.73 16.92 -0.24
C LYS A 238 -12.51 16.33 0.44
N ARG A 239 -12.68 15.24 1.19
CA ARG A 239 -11.58 14.54 1.87
C ARG A 239 -10.59 13.93 0.90
N ALA A 240 -11.07 13.27 -0.17
CA ALA A 240 -10.22 12.73 -1.23
C ALA A 240 -9.35 13.83 -1.86
N GLN A 241 -9.95 14.95 -2.25
CA GLN A 241 -9.23 16.10 -2.81
C GLN A 241 -8.20 16.67 -1.83
N ALA A 242 -8.57 16.81 -0.55
CA ALA A 242 -7.69 17.34 0.49
C ALA A 242 -6.47 16.41 0.72
N ILE A 243 -6.66 15.09 0.75
CA ILE A 243 -5.57 14.12 0.91
C ILE A 243 -4.63 14.14 -0.30
N VAL A 244 -5.14 14.19 -1.52
CA VAL A 244 -4.31 14.30 -2.74
C VAL A 244 -3.44 15.56 -2.69
N LYS A 245 -4.02 16.71 -2.35
CA LYS A 245 -3.29 17.98 -2.22
C LYS A 245 -2.30 17.96 -1.06
N ALA A 246 -2.62 17.30 0.05
CA ALA A 246 -1.72 17.15 1.19
C ALA A 246 -0.48 16.32 0.84
N VAL A 247 -0.61 15.28 0.04
CA VAL A 247 0.53 14.49 -0.46
C VAL A 247 1.46 15.35 -1.33
N THR A 248 0.91 16.21 -2.17
CA THR A 248 1.70 17.12 -3.00
C THR A 248 2.37 18.24 -2.18
N ASN A 249 1.70 18.72 -1.13
CA ASN A 249 2.12 19.87 -0.32
C ASN A 249 2.54 19.49 1.11
N TYR A 250 3.01 18.28 1.31
CA TYR A 250 3.26 17.71 2.65
C TYR A 250 4.26 18.50 3.52
N ASN A 251 5.10 19.33 2.91
CA ASN A 251 6.06 20.19 3.62
C ASN A 251 5.57 21.64 3.80
N ASN A 252 4.31 21.95 3.50
CA ASN A 252 3.76 23.30 3.63
C ASN A 252 2.67 23.36 4.70
N PRO A 253 3.00 23.71 5.97
CA PRO A 253 2.03 23.73 7.06
C PRO A 253 0.82 24.66 6.83
N ALA A 254 1.02 25.80 6.15
CA ALA A 254 -0.07 26.74 5.86
C ALA A 254 -1.11 26.11 4.90
N VAL A 255 -0.63 25.43 3.86
CA VAL A 255 -1.51 24.70 2.93
C VAL A 255 -2.20 23.54 3.66
N LEU A 256 -1.46 22.78 4.47
CA LEU A 256 -2.03 21.66 5.24
C LEU A 256 -3.12 22.14 6.21
N ALA A 257 -2.93 23.30 6.87
CA ALA A 257 -3.95 23.89 7.73
C ALA A 257 -5.24 24.14 6.95
N SER A 258 -5.15 24.85 5.82
CA SER A 258 -6.29 25.13 4.95
C SER A 258 -6.97 23.85 4.43
N LEU A 259 -6.19 22.82 4.05
CA LEU A 259 -6.73 21.56 3.58
C LEU A 259 -7.43 20.73 4.66
N SER A 260 -7.20 21.05 5.93
CA SER A 260 -7.77 20.33 7.07
C SER A 260 -9.09 20.92 7.55
N GLU A 261 -9.53 22.06 6.98
CA GLU A 261 -10.74 22.75 7.40
C GLU A 261 -12.01 22.17 6.75
N ASP A 262 -13.09 22.10 7.51
CA ASP A 262 -14.44 21.75 7.03
C ASP A 262 -14.55 20.46 6.22
N LEU A 263 -13.82 19.42 6.61
CA LEU A 263 -13.81 18.12 5.92
C LEU A 263 -14.98 17.20 6.33
N GLY A 264 -15.80 17.62 7.28
CA GLY A 264 -16.74 16.72 7.95
C GLY A 264 -16.05 15.74 8.89
N GLU A 265 -16.79 14.80 9.42
CA GLU A 265 -16.23 13.80 10.33
C GLU A 265 -15.26 12.86 9.64
N ALA A 266 -14.10 12.62 10.23
CA ALA A 266 -13.22 11.54 9.84
C ALA A 266 -13.88 10.19 10.18
N MET A 267 -13.42 9.09 9.55
CA MET A 267 -13.87 7.77 9.99
C MET A 267 -13.55 7.58 11.48
N VAL A 268 -14.48 7.00 12.23
CA VAL A 268 -14.31 6.77 13.68
C VAL A 268 -13.15 5.81 13.94
N GLY A 269 -13.04 4.75 13.14
CA GLY A 269 -11.93 3.82 13.23
C GLY A 269 -11.96 2.93 14.47
N ILE A 270 -10.83 2.25 14.68
CA ILE A 270 -10.58 1.31 15.80
C ILE A 270 -9.21 1.63 16.36
N ASN A 271 -9.14 1.89 17.67
CA ASN A 271 -7.86 2.12 18.32
C ASN A 271 -7.00 0.86 18.35
N GLU A 272 -5.67 0.99 18.36
CA GLU A 272 -4.73 -0.15 18.36
C GLU A 272 -5.05 -1.17 19.46
N SER A 273 -5.40 -0.73 20.65
CA SER A 273 -5.73 -1.61 21.78
C SER A 273 -7.01 -2.43 21.60
N GLU A 274 -7.86 -2.07 20.65
CA GLU A 274 -9.12 -2.73 20.33
C GLU A 274 -9.01 -3.70 19.16
N ILE A 275 -7.84 -3.78 18.50
CA ILE A 275 -7.63 -4.63 17.32
C ILE A 275 -7.60 -6.10 17.74
N GLN A 276 -8.53 -6.89 17.21
CA GLN A 276 -8.58 -8.33 17.43
C GLN A 276 -7.80 -9.13 16.37
N LEU A 277 -7.77 -8.63 15.14
CA LEU A 277 -7.09 -9.27 14.01
C LEU A 277 -5.94 -8.40 13.50
N LEU A 278 -4.71 -8.85 13.71
CA LEU A 278 -3.51 -8.21 13.19
C LEU A 278 -3.22 -8.69 11.75
N MET A 279 -3.66 -7.92 10.77
CA MET A 279 -3.44 -8.24 9.34
C MET A 279 -1.96 -8.15 8.98
N ALA A 280 -1.21 -7.24 9.61
CA ALA A 280 0.23 -7.06 9.37
C ALA A 280 1.07 -8.32 9.69
N GLU A 281 0.56 -9.22 10.52
CA GLU A 281 1.24 -10.46 10.88
C GLU A 281 1.11 -11.57 9.83
N ARG A 282 0.24 -11.39 8.83
CA ARG A 282 0.06 -12.34 7.73
C ARG A 282 1.21 -12.26 6.73
N GLY A 283 1.64 -13.41 6.21
CA GLY A 283 2.64 -13.50 5.14
C GLY A 283 4.01 -12.96 5.55
N LYS A 284 4.56 -13.43 6.67
CA LYS A 284 5.90 -13.03 7.17
C LYS A 284 7.02 -13.54 6.29
#